data_11e57ccfc91d5482fdbb9366a59453f6
#
_entry.id   11e57ccfc91d5482fdbb9366a59453f6
#
_cell.length_a   1.000
_cell.length_b   1.000
_cell.length_c   1.000
_cell.angle_alpha   90.00
_cell.angle_beta   90.00
_cell.angle_gamma   90.00
#
_symmetry.space_group_name_H-M   'P 1'
#
loop_
_entity.id
_entity.type
_entity.pdbx_description
1 polymer ?
#
loop_
_entity_poly.entity_id
_entity_poly.type
_entity_poly.pdbx_seq_one_letter_code
_entity_poly.pdbx_strand_id
1 'polypeptide(L)'
;EPTDSPDKSANETTDTANKDTASDEASDVQDGDTPLIGSWIDLSYGIQVKIEKDGTFVVWNDEQTAKGTYTYENNYLVMTSKDVQNEEKGYVKLSDDHFALFTSDSMILDYTTDCFVRSSAADKYDPAKDFSRYNQAWTIASGPDQFVINNETYDANELYIILTEGNRLRIGKPEKIGDSNYEVLTEGLIEFSDNYNKLEFIFSDPFTGQDGTDYRSELKDGQWIISPEGEIADNPQLVLSPL
;
A
#
# COMPACT_ATOMS: atom_id res chain seq x y z
N GLU A 1 3.21 64.39 47.31
CA GLU A 1 4.57 64.05 47.81
C GLU A 1 4.54 62.83 48.72
N PRO A 2 5.56 62.05 48.83
CA PRO A 2 6.31 61.34 47.76
C PRO A 2 6.56 59.85 48.13
N THR A 3 7.32 59.14 47.24
CA THR A 3 8.22 57.98 47.51
C THR A 3 7.56 56.64 47.86
N ASP A 4 7.96 55.50 47.46
CA ASP A 4 9.22 54.95 46.94
C ASP A 4 8.95 53.54 46.37
N SER A 5 9.63 53.19 45.38
CA SER A 5 9.90 51.75 45.02
C SER A 5 10.85 51.15 46.05
N PRO A 6 10.94 49.85 46.28
CA PRO A 6 11.59 48.96 45.26
C PRO A 6 11.12 47.51 45.24
N ASP A 7 11.31 46.93 44.06
CA ASP A 7 12.03 45.70 43.75
C ASP A 7 11.72 44.42 44.54
N LYS A 8 11.26 43.40 43.80
CA LYS A 8 11.84 42.06 43.82
C LYS A 8 11.16 41.08 42.81
N SER A 9 11.87 40.84 41.73
CA SER A 9 12.16 39.52 41.14
C SER A 9 11.34 38.36 41.70
N ALA A 10 10.51 37.77 40.83
CA ALA A 10 10.14 36.36 40.89
C ALA A 10 10.22 35.77 39.48
N ASN A 11 11.11 34.82 39.41
CA ASN A 11 11.50 33.99 38.31
C ASN A 11 10.32 33.08 37.93
N GLU A 12 9.66 33.29 36.82
CA GLU A 12 8.78 32.29 36.22
C GLU A 12 9.54 31.50 35.15
N THR A 13 9.84 30.26 35.49
CA THR A 13 10.33 29.22 34.62
C THR A 13 9.20 28.83 33.65
N THR A 14 9.25 29.31 32.44
CA THR A 14 8.40 28.80 31.37
C THR A 14 9.00 27.50 30.86
N ASP A 15 8.35 26.42 31.18
CA ASP A 15 8.53 25.11 30.58
C ASP A 15 8.12 25.19 29.11
N THR A 16 9.11 25.26 28.23
CA THR A 16 8.89 25.21 26.81
C THR A 16 8.89 23.74 26.41
N ALA A 17 7.70 23.15 26.26
CA ALA A 17 7.53 21.88 25.65
C ALA A 17 8.09 21.94 24.21
N ASN A 18 9.18 21.26 24.00
CA ASN A 18 9.80 21.03 22.70
C ASN A 18 8.86 20.14 21.89
N LYS A 19 8.14 20.75 20.96
CA LYS A 19 7.37 20.05 19.95
C LYS A 19 8.35 19.73 18.84
N ASP A 20 8.95 18.53 18.88
CA ASP A 20 9.73 18.00 17.79
C ASP A 20 8.81 17.80 16.57
N THR A 21 8.78 18.81 15.74
CA THR A 21 8.27 18.71 14.38
C THR A 21 9.40 18.07 13.58
N ALA A 22 9.33 16.76 13.37
CA ALA A 22 10.15 16.10 12.37
C ALA A 22 9.74 16.68 11.01
N SER A 23 10.56 17.56 10.48
CA SER A 23 10.49 17.95 9.08
C SER A 23 11.07 16.79 8.27
N ASP A 24 10.23 16.05 7.56
CA ASP A 24 10.67 15.17 6.48
C ASP A 24 11.33 16.03 5.40
N GLU A 25 12.65 16.12 5.46
CA GLU A 25 13.44 16.59 4.34
C GLU A 25 13.45 15.47 3.30
N ALA A 26 12.89 15.76 2.13
CA ALA A 26 13.11 14.97 0.93
C ALA A 26 14.63 14.91 0.70
N SER A 27 15.25 13.79 1.05
CA SER A 27 16.68 13.59 0.90
C SER A 27 17.00 13.40 -0.57
N ASP A 28 17.79 14.33 -1.14
CA ASP A 28 18.50 14.12 -2.40
C ASP A 28 19.24 12.78 -2.35
N VAL A 29 18.82 11.83 -3.18
CA VAL A 29 19.48 10.52 -3.33
C VAL A 29 20.87 10.80 -3.95
N GLN A 30 21.89 10.68 -3.13
CA GLN A 30 23.28 10.72 -3.61
C GLN A 30 23.64 9.39 -4.26
N ASP A 31 24.33 9.47 -5.40
CA ASP A 31 24.84 8.33 -6.17
C ASP A 31 25.59 7.34 -5.26
N GLY A 32 25.03 6.16 -5.04
CA GLY A 32 25.54 5.12 -4.14
C GLY A 32 24.62 4.74 -2.97
N ASP A 33 23.53 5.46 -2.73
CA ASP A 33 22.56 5.10 -1.68
C ASP A 33 21.50 4.13 -2.24
N THR A 34 21.11 3.15 -1.42
CA THR A 34 20.00 2.28 -1.81
C THR A 34 18.69 3.09 -1.88
N PRO A 35 17.86 2.88 -2.91
CA PRO A 35 16.59 3.58 -3.04
C PRO A 35 15.58 3.25 -1.93
N LEU A 36 15.89 2.26 -1.09
CA LEU A 36 15.06 1.87 0.05
C LEU A 36 15.23 2.76 1.29
N ILE A 37 16.26 3.62 1.34
CA ILE A 37 16.46 4.52 2.49
C ILE A 37 15.25 5.42 2.68
N GLY A 38 14.76 5.52 3.93
CA GLY A 38 13.64 6.34 4.33
C GLY A 38 12.60 5.62 5.17
N SER A 39 11.44 6.24 5.33
CA SER A 39 10.35 5.75 6.15
C SER A 39 9.23 5.19 5.27
N TRP A 40 8.74 4.03 5.64
CA TRP A 40 7.76 3.24 4.91
C TRP A 40 6.67 2.74 5.84
N ILE A 41 5.50 2.46 5.31
CA ILE A 41 4.38 1.88 6.05
C ILE A 41 3.70 0.78 5.22
N ASP A 42 3.44 -0.36 5.84
CA ASP A 42 2.50 -1.34 5.34
C ASP A 42 1.09 -0.95 5.79
N LEU A 43 0.25 -0.51 4.87
CA LEU A 43 -1.10 -0.05 5.16
C LEU A 43 -2.05 -1.17 5.58
N SER A 44 -1.74 -2.43 5.23
CA SER A 44 -2.57 -3.58 5.57
C SER A 44 -2.45 -3.96 7.04
N TYR A 45 -1.23 -3.81 7.59
CA TYR A 45 -0.92 -4.24 8.96
C TYR A 45 -0.52 -3.10 9.89
N GLY A 46 -0.43 -1.85 9.37
CA GLY A 46 0.01 -0.70 10.13
C GLY A 46 1.46 -0.77 10.59
N ILE A 47 2.27 -1.63 9.96
CA ILE A 47 3.68 -1.80 10.27
C ILE A 47 4.46 -0.65 9.64
N GLN A 48 5.26 0.03 10.44
CA GLN A 48 6.14 1.09 9.97
C GLN A 48 7.58 0.60 9.95
N VAL A 49 8.32 0.98 8.90
CA VAL A 49 9.72 0.61 8.71
C VAL A 49 10.52 1.85 8.40
N LYS A 50 11.61 2.05 9.10
CA LYS A 50 12.61 3.07 8.76
C LYS A 50 13.92 2.39 8.40
N ILE A 51 14.37 2.60 7.17
CA ILE A 51 15.62 2.07 6.62
C ILE A 51 16.63 3.21 6.61
N GLU A 52 17.75 3.01 7.31
CA GLU A 52 18.79 4.02 7.51
C GLU A 52 19.98 3.78 6.58
N LYS A 53 20.70 4.85 6.26
CA LYS A 53 21.87 4.81 5.38
C LYS A 53 23.05 3.99 5.92
N ASP A 54 23.12 3.83 7.24
CA ASP A 54 24.21 3.10 7.91
C ASP A 54 24.03 1.57 7.91
N GLY A 55 23.05 1.04 7.19
CA GLY A 55 22.75 -0.39 7.13
C GLY A 55 21.89 -0.90 8.28
N THR A 56 21.27 0.02 9.04
CA THR A 56 20.34 -0.33 10.10
C THR A 56 18.89 -0.07 9.71
N PHE A 57 17.95 -0.71 10.42
CA PHE A 57 16.53 -0.43 10.29
C PHE A 57 15.84 -0.47 11.65
N VAL A 58 14.67 0.16 11.70
CA VAL A 58 13.71 0.05 12.80
C VAL A 58 12.35 -0.31 12.22
N VAL A 59 11.70 -1.30 12.79
CA VAL A 59 10.31 -1.69 12.49
C VAL A 59 9.48 -1.47 13.73
N TRP A 60 8.31 -0.89 13.60
CA TRP A 60 7.40 -0.71 14.73
C TRP A 60 5.94 -0.75 14.30
N ASN A 61 5.11 -1.11 15.23
CA ASN A 61 3.66 -0.95 15.21
C ASN A 61 3.21 -0.44 16.60
N ASP A 62 1.92 -0.42 16.86
CA ASP A 62 1.37 0.06 18.14
C ASP A 62 1.81 -0.76 19.36
N GLU A 63 2.24 -2.01 19.17
CA GLU A 63 2.54 -2.95 20.25
C GLU A 63 4.04 -3.19 20.44
N GLN A 64 4.83 -3.14 19.38
CA GLN A 64 6.22 -3.61 19.37
C GLN A 64 7.13 -2.70 18.55
N THR A 65 8.40 -2.70 18.95
CA THR A 65 9.49 -2.09 18.17
C THR A 65 10.65 -3.06 18.09
N ALA A 66 11.15 -3.30 16.89
CA ALA A 66 12.33 -4.11 16.64
C ALA A 66 13.39 -3.31 15.86
N LYS A 67 14.66 -3.56 16.15
CA LYS A 67 15.79 -2.95 15.46
C LYS A 67 16.69 -4.02 14.88
N GLY A 68 17.36 -3.71 13.78
CA GLY A 68 18.24 -4.65 13.14
C GLY A 68 19.17 -4.04 12.12
N THR A 69 19.77 -4.91 11.33
CA THR A 69 20.63 -4.56 10.19
C THR A 69 20.05 -5.14 8.93
N TYR A 70 20.31 -4.47 7.80
CA TYR A 70 19.90 -4.97 6.51
C TYR A 70 21.05 -5.04 5.52
N THR A 71 20.88 -5.88 4.51
CA THR A 71 21.66 -5.87 3.26
C THR A 71 20.72 -5.77 2.08
N TYR A 72 21.13 -5.04 1.04
CA TYR A 72 20.36 -4.91 -0.20
C TYR A 72 21.32 -5.01 -1.37
N GLU A 73 21.24 -6.12 -2.11
CA GLU A 73 22.09 -6.41 -3.25
C GLU A 73 21.27 -7.12 -4.34
N ASN A 74 21.46 -6.71 -5.60
CA ASN A 74 20.77 -7.34 -6.73
C ASN A 74 19.25 -7.41 -6.60
N ASN A 75 18.65 -6.33 -6.09
CA ASN A 75 17.21 -6.25 -5.79
C ASN A 75 16.73 -7.27 -4.74
N TYR A 76 17.62 -7.80 -3.93
CA TYR A 76 17.28 -8.70 -2.85
C TYR A 76 17.59 -8.05 -1.50
N LEU A 77 16.57 -7.91 -0.66
CA LEU A 77 16.64 -7.34 0.68
C LEU A 77 16.67 -8.46 1.72
N VAL A 78 17.56 -8.36 2.68
CA VAL A 78 17.59 -9.20 3.88
C VAL A 78 17.62 -8.28 5.09
N MET A 79 16.64 -8.40 5.98
CA MET A 79 16.54 -7.68 7.23
C MET A 79 16.63 -8.65 8.39
N THR A 80 17.59 -8.45 9.28
CA THR A 80 17.83 -9.34 10.43
C THR A 80 17.73 -8.55 11.73
N SER A 81 16.85 -8.99 12.62
CA SER A 81 16.70 -8.43 13.96
C SER A 81 17.00 -9.46 15.03
N LYS A 82 17.66 -9.01 16.11
CA LYS A 82 17.87 -9.83 17.32
C LYS A 82 16.69 -9.73 18.29
N ASP A 83 15.86 -8.71 18.14
CA ASP A 83 14.73 -8.45 19.03
C ASP A 83 13.54 -9.37 18.70
N VAL A 84 13.37 -9.67 17.42
CA VAL A 84 12.47 -10.72 16.93
C VAL A 84 13.35 -11.77 16.28
N GLN A 85 13.19 -13.05 16.69
CA GLN A 85 13.93 -14.17 16.10
C GLN A 85 13.43 -14.45 14.67
N ASN A 86 13.38 -13.42 13.85
CA ASN A 86 12.86 -13.47 12.51
C ASN A 86 13.82 -12.78 11.54
N GLU A 87 13.94 -13.33 10.37
CA GLU A 87 14.64 -12.75 9.24
C GLU A 87 13.61 -12.48 8.15
N GLU A 88 13.46 -11.22 7.80
CA GLU A 88 12.60 -10.80 6.68
C GLU A 88 13.45 -10.68 5.45
N LYS A 89 13.07 -11.31 4.36
CA LYS A 89 13.83 -11.30 3.11
C LYS A 89 12.97 -11.50 1.88
N GLY A 90 13.40 -10.87 0.80
CA GLY A 90 12.71 -11.02 -0.48
C GLY A 90 13.34 -10.22 -1.60
N TYR A 91 12.88 -10.53 -2.80
CA TYR A 91 13.15 -9.72 -3.98
C TYR A 91 12.33 -8.44 -3.93
N VAL A 92 12.97 -7.31 -4.15
CA VAL A 92 12.35 -5.99 -4.09
C VAL A 92 11.91 -5.56 -5.47
N LYS A 93 10.64 -5.23 -5.62
CA LYS A 93 10.12 -4.44 -6.72
C LYS A 93 9.85 -3.04 -6.20
N LEU A 94 10.39 -2.04 -6.86
CA LEU A 94 10.34 -0.65 -6.43
C LEU A 94 9.61 0.19 -7.47
N SER A 95 8.74 1.05 -7.02
CA SER A 95 8.14 2.18 -7.72
C SER A 95 8.49 3.47 -6.96
N ASP A 96 8.05 4.64 -7.44
CA ASP A 96 8.40 5.94 -6.85
C ASP A 96 8.10 6.01 -5.33
N ASP A 97 6.88 5.66 -4.95
CA ASP A 97 6.38 5.73 -3.58
C ASP A 97 6.17 4.35 -2.91
N HIS A 98 6.45 3.25 -3.61
CA HIS A 98 6.18 1.90 -3.13
C HIS A 98 7.37 0.98 -3.27
N PHE A 99 7.47 -0.01 -2.37
CA PHE A 99 8.18 -1.25 -2.66
C PHE A 99 7.38 -2.46 -2.19
N ALA A 100 7.61 -3.59 -2.85
CA ALA A 100 7.05 -4.87 -2.45
C ALA A 100 8.14 -5.91 -2.29
N LEU A 101 7.97 -6.82 -1.31
CA LEU A 101 8.87 -7.95 -1.05
C LEU A 101 8.23 -9.24 -1.56
N PHE A 102 8.88 -9.86 -2.53
CA PHE A 102 8.44 -11.10 -3.15
C PHE A 102 9.28 -12.28 -2.71
N THR A 103 8.65 -13.41 -2.51
CA THR A 103 9.35 -14.66 -2.11
C THR A 103 10.13 -15.30 -3.25
N SER A 104 9.84 -14.93 -4.51
CA SER A 104 10.53 -15.44 -5.68
C SER A 104 10.97 -14.32 -6.62
N ASP A 105 11.94 -14.62 -7.48
CA ASP A 105 12.45 -13.71 -8.51
C ASP A 105 11.47 -13.44 -9.66
N SER A 106 10.40 -14.22 -9.75
CA SER A 106 9.30 -13.95 -10.70
C SER A 106 8.50 -12.71 -10.37
N MET A 107 8.59 -12.21 -9.12
CA MET A 107 7.93 -11.00 -8.64
C MET A 107 6.42 -10.97 -8.95
N ILE A 108 5.75 -12.10 -8.76
CA ILE A 108 4.29 -12.19 -8.90
C ILE A 108 3.67 -11.83 -7.55
N LEU A 109 2.83 -10.81 -7.53
CA LEU A 109 2.09 -10.38 -6.35
C LEU A 109 1.07 -11.46 -5.97
N ASP A 110 1.07 -11.83 -4.70
CA ASP A 110 0.06 -12.68 -4.07
C ASP A 110 -0.37 -12.09 -2.72
N TYR A 111 -1.34 -12.69 -2.06
CA TYR A 111 -1.87 -12.19 -0.79
C TYR A 111 -0.86 -12.20 0.37
N THR A 112 0.29 -12.84 0.21
CA THR A 112 1.38 -12.89 1.21
C THR A 112 2.49 -11.88 0.92
N THR A 113 2.46 -11.21 -0.24
CA THR A 113 3.47 -10.23 -0.61
C THR A 113 3.37 -9.00 0.29
N ASP A 114 4.46 -8.65 0.97
CA ASP A 114 4.52 -7.42 1.75
C ASP A 114 4.65 -6.21 0.83
N CYS A 115 3.77 -5.23 1.02
CA CYS A 115 3.72 -4.00 0.23
C CYS A 115 3.83 -2.79 1.14
N PHE A 116 4.81 -1.95 0.87
CA PHE A 116 5.12 -0.76 1.66
C PHE A 116 5.01 0.49 0.82
N VAL A 117 4.46 1.54 1.43
CA VAL A 117 4.31 2.88 0.84
C VAL A 117 5.23 3.84 1.58
N ARG A 118 5.82 4.82 0.89
CA ARG A 118 6.53 5.92 1.56
C ARG A 118 5.61 6.57 2.59
N SER A 119 6.09 6.76 3.83
CA SER A 119 5.28 7.38 4.88
C SER A 119 4.75 8.77 4.47
N SER A 120 5.52 9.52 3.67
CA SER A 120 5.11 10.82 3.13
C SER A 120 3.98 10.73 2.09
N ALA A 121 3.78 9.57 1.50
CA ALA A 121 2.75 9.32 0.49
C ALA A 121 1.55 8.53 1.05
N ALA A 122 1.61 8.07 2.31
CA ALA A 122 0.60 7.19 2.91
C ALA A 122 -0.83 7.76 2.83
N ASP A 123 -0.97 9.08 2.97
CA ASP A 123 -2.28 9.74 2.88
C ASP A 123 -2.98 9.58 1.52
N LYS A 124 -2.23 9.32 0.46
CA LYS A 124 -2.80 9.07 -0.88
C LYS A 124 -3.50 7.71 -0.94
N TYR A 125 -3.03 6.77 -0.12
CA TYR A 125 -3.41 5.36 -0.12
C TYR A 125 -4.24 4.97 1.09
N ASP A 126 -4.52 5.93 2.01
CA ASP A 126 -5.31 5.66 3.19
C ASP A 126 -6.78 5.40 2.81
N PRO A 127 -7.23 4.14 2.90
CA PRO A 127 -8.60 3.79 2.55
C PRO A 127 -9.63 4.31 3.54
N ALA A 128 -9.22 4.77 4.74
CA ALA A 128 -10.12 5.15 5.81
C ALA A 128 -10.99 6.38 5.48
N LYS A 129 -10.60 7.17 4.47
CA LYS A 129 -11.31 8.44 4.20
C LYS A 129 -12.66 8.27 3.51
N ASP A 130 -12.89 7.25 2.68
CA ASP A 130 -14.22 7.00 2.07
C ASP A 130 -14.34 5.63 1.36
N PHE A 131 -13.54 4.68 1.78
CA PHE A 131 -13.40 3.37 1.15
C PHE A 131 -14.60 2.44 1.40
N SER A 132 -15.41 2.76 2.40
CA SER A 132 -16.52 1.91 2.85
C SER A 132 -17.50 1.56 1.73
N ARG A 133 -17.66 2.43 0.73
CA ARG A 133 -18.54 2.19 -0.42
C ARG A 133 -18.01 1.14 -1.39
N TYR A 134 -16.69 0.86 -1.37
CA TYR A 134 -16.05 -0.17 -2.19
C TYR A 134 -15.75 -1.45 -1.40
N ASN A 135 -15.79 -1.38 -0.05
CA ASN A 135 -15.43 -2.46 0.85
C ASN A 135 -16.51 -3.53 0.92
N GLN A 136 -16.72 -4.20 -0.19
CA GLN A 136 -17.63 -5.32 -0.33
C GLN A 136 -17.15 -6.24 -1.45
N ALA A 137 -17.67 -7.45 -1.49
CA ALA A 137 -17.45 -8.32 -2.63
C ALA A 137 -18.35 -7.89 -3.80
N TRP A 138 -17.78 -7.93 -5.00
CA TRP A 138 -18.44 -7.56 -6.25
C TRP A 138 -18.44 -8.77 -7.18
N THR A 139 -19.52 -8.94 -7.93
CA THR A 139 -19.61 -9.89 -9.02
C THR A 139 -19.46 -9.17 -10.35
N ILE A 140 -18.98 -9.85 -11.38
CA ILE A 140 -18.81 -9.27 -12.72
C ILE A 140 -20.13 -9.36 -13.45
N ALA A 141 -20.79 -8.21 -13.61
CA ALA A 141 -22.07 -8.11 -14.32
C ALA A 141 -21.89 -7.97 -15.82
N SER A 142 -20.79 -7.35 -16.28
CA SER A 142 -20.43 -7.22 -17.68
C SER A 142 -18.92 -7.01 -17.81
N GLY A 143 -18.33 -7.52 -18.87
CA GLY A 143 -16.89 -7.47 -19.16
C GLY A 143 -16.47 -8.65 -20.03
N PRO A 144 -15.21 -9.09 -19.93
CA PRO A 144 -14.75 -10.35 -20.52
C PRO A 144 -15.55 -11.53 -19.99
N ASP A 145 -15.86 -12.50 -20.85
CA ASP A 145 -16.53 -13.74 -20.43
C ASP A 145 -15.60 -14.63 -19.57
N GLN A 146 -14.30 -14.51 -19.77
CA GLN A 146 -13.28 -15.33 -19.12
C GLN A 146 -12.05 -14.50 -18.74
N PHE A 147 -11.38 -14.93 -17.67
CA PHE A 147 -10.09 -14.41 -17.20
C PHE A 147 -9.04 -15.52 -17.18
N VAL A 148 -7.83 -15.18 -17.59
CA VAL A 148 -6.66 -16.07 -17.46
C VAL A 148 -5.85 -15.61 -16.28
N ILE A 149 -5.81 -16.40 -15.20
CA ILE A 149 -5.13 -16.12 -13.94
C ILE A 149 -4.20 -17.29 -13.66
N ASN A 150 -2.91 -17.02 -13.48
CA ASN A 150 -1.89 -18.05 -13.19
C ASN A 150 -1.88 -19.21 -14.21
N ASN A 151 -2.10 -18.90 -15.50
CA ASN A 151 -2.23 -19.86 -16.62
C ASN A 151 -3.47 -20.77 -16.56
N GLU A 152 -4.43 -20.48 -15.71
CA GLU A 152 -5.72 -21.14 -15.65
C GLU A 152 -6.82 -20.19 -16.15
N THR A 153 -7.85 -20.74 -16.79
CA THR A 153 -8.97 -19.96 -17.34
C THR A 153 -10.18 -20.12 -16.42
N TYR A 154 -10.76 -19.01 -16.05
CA TYR A 154 -11.94 -18.93 -15.19
C TYR A 154 -13.08 -18.18 -15.89
N ASP A 155 -14.32 -18.64 -15.74
CA ASP A 155 -15.48 -17.92 -16.21
C ASP A 155 -15.75 -16.72 -15.29
N ALA A 156 -16.05 -15.57 -15.87
CA ALA A 156 -16.25 -14.32 -15.11
C ALA A 156 -17.35 -14.42 -14.04
N ASN A 157 -18.39 -15.20 -14.30
CA ASN A 157 -19.50 -15.41 -13.38
C ASN A 157 -19.19 -16.30 -12.17
N GLU A 158 -18.00 -16.90 -12.13
CA GLU A 158 -17.49 -17.69 -11.00
C GLU A 158 -16.58 -16.87 -10.07
N LEU A 159 -16.31 -15.61 -10.41
CA LEU A 159 -15.30 -14.80 -9.74
C LEU A 159 -15.91 -13.67 -8.92
N TYR A 160 -15.22 -13.34 -7.84
CA TYR A 160 -15.43 -12.14 -7.04
C TYR A 160 -14.30 -11.15 -7.25
N ILE A 161 -14.63 -9.87 -7.28
CA ILE A 161 -13.68 -8.77 -7.16
C ILE A 161 -13.85 -8.20 -5.76
N ILE A 162 -12.78 -8.17 -4.98
CA ILE A 162 -12.80 -7.76 -3.58
C ILE A 162 -11.73 -6.70 -3.38
N LEU A 163 -12.13 -5.58 -2.84
CA LEU A 163 -11.22 -4.55 -2.40
C LEU A 163 -11.01 -4.69 -0.90
N THR A 164 -9.75 -4.78 -0.48
CA THR A 164 -9.37 -4.99 0.93
C THR A 164 -8.57 -3.81 1.46
N GLU A 165 -8.40 -3.77 2.77
CA GLU A 165 -7.46 -2.83 3.42
C GLU A 165 -6.08 -2.92 2.77
N GLY A 166 -5.32 -1.81 2.83
CA GLY A 166 -4.02 -1.72 2.19
C GLY A 166 -4.08 -1.57 0.67
N ASN A 167 -5.22 -1.12 0.13
CA ASN A 167 -5.41 -0.84 -1.29
C ASN A 167 -5.14 -2.03 -2.21
N ARG A 168 -5.56 -3.22 -1.79
CA ARG A 168 -5.41 -4.43 -2.58
C ARG A 168 -6.74 -4.82 -3.23
N LEU A 169 -6.72 -4.95 -4.54
CA LEU A 169 -7.84 -5.50 -5.29
C LEU A 169 -7.56 -6.97 -5.57
N ARG A 170 -8.42 -7.84 -5.04
CA ARG A 170 -8.32 -9.31 -5.16
C ARG A 170 -9.31 -9.83 -6.18
N ILE A 171 -8.89 -10.86 -6.93
CA ILE A 171 -9.81 -11.75 -7.64
C ILE A 171 -9.89 -13.04 -6.82
N GLY A 172 -11.08 -13.38 -6.38
CA GLY A 172 -11.37 -14.57 -5.58
C GLY A 172 -12.33 -15.51 -6.27
N LYS A 173 -12.22 -16.79 -5.97
CA LYS A 173 -13.17 -17.83 -6.40
C LYS A 173 -13.88 -18.41 -5.19
N PRO A 174 -15.19 -18.18 -5.01
CA PRO A 174 -15.98 -18.86 -3.98
C PRO A 174 -16.25 -20.32 -4.39
N GLU A 175 -16.53 -21.21 -3.42
CA GLU A 175 -17.02 -22.56 -3.73
C GLU A 175 -18.36 -22.48 -4.45
N LYS A 176 -19.18 -21.50 -4.05
CA LYS A 176 -20.47 -21.20 -4.67
C LYS A 176 -20.73 -19.71 -4.62
N ILE A 177 -21.29 -19.15 -5.69
CA ILE A 177 -21.71 -17.73 -5.73
C ILE A 177 -22.72 -17.47 -4.59
N GLY A 178 -22.45 -16.43 -3.79
CA GLY A 178 -23.17 -16.09 -2.57
C GLY A 178 -22.46 -16.50 -1.27
N ASP A 179 -21.41 -17.33 -1.35
CA ASP A 179 -20.61 -17.68 -0.19
C ASP A 179 -19.70 -16.52 0.23
N SER A 180 -19.53 -16.34 1.54
CA SER A 180 -18.61 -15.36 2.10
C SER A 180 -17.14 -15.81 2.05
N ASN A 181 -16.90 -17.12 1.93
CA ASN A 181 -15.57 -17.69 1.81
C ASN A 181 -15.18 -17.84 0.34
N TYR A 182 -13.95 -17.50 0.02
CA TYR A 182 -13.40 -17.58 -1.32
C TYR A 182 -11.90 -17.89 -1.26
N GLU A 183 -11.41 -18.57 -2.25
CA GLU A 183 -9.99 -18.71 -2.53
C GLU A 183 -9.49 -17.46 -3.24
N VAL A 184 -8.38 -16.87 -2.80
CA VAL A 184 -7.73 -15.76 -3.52
C VAL A 184 -6.90 -16.35 -4.65
N LEU A 185 -7.24 -15.98 -5.87
CA LEU A 185 -6.52 -16.44 -7.07
C LEU A 185 -5.36 -15.51 -7.42
N THR A 186 -5.58 -14.20 -7.27
CA THR A 186 -4.58 -13.16 -7.53
C THR A 186 -5.00 -11.86 -6.86
N GLU A 187 -4.07 -10.95 -6.70
CA GLU A 187 -4.37 -9.59 -6.26
C GLU A 187 -3.41 -8.57 -6.90
N GLY A 188 -3.83 -7.32 -6.93
CA GLY A 188 -3.05 -6.17 -7.35
C GLY A 188 -3.00 -5.10 -6.28
N LEU A 189 -1.90 -4.35 -6.22
CA LEU A 189 -1.81 -3.15 -5.41
C LEU A 189 -2.32 -1.96 -6.23
N ILE A 190 -3.29 -1.21 -5.68
CA ILE A 190 -3.95 -0.11 -6.37
C ILE A 190 -3.77 1.22 -5.65
N GLU A 191 -3.86 2.30 -6.42
CA GLU A 191 -4.06 3.67 -5.94
C GLU A 191 -5.35 4.24 -6.51
N PHE A 192 -6.11 4.97 -5.67
CA PHE A 192 -7.17 5.84 -6.16
C PHE A 192 -6.70 7.30 -6.18
N SER A 193 -7.02 7.99 -7.26
CA SER A 193 -6.80 9.44 -7.39
C SER A 193 -8.04 10.14 -7.95
N ASP A 194 -8.01 11.47 -8.03
CA ASP A 194 -9.11 12.29 -8.56
C ASP A 194 -10.47 11.96 -7.93
N ASN A 195 -10.55 11.97 -6.60
CA ASN A 195 -11.75 11.62 -5.82
C ASN A 195 -12.34 10.25 -6.20
N TYR A 196 -11.48 9.23 -6.35
CA TYR A 196 -11.83 7.85 -6.76
C TYR A 196 -12.30 7.71 -8.22
N ASN A 197 -12.16 8.75 -9.05
CA ASN A 197 -12.47 8.66 -10.47
C ASN A 197 -11.37 7.99 -11.30
N LYS A 198 -10.17 7.86 -10.73
CA LYS A 198 -9.06 7.11 -11.31
C LYS A 198 -8.63 6.00 -10.37
N LEU A 199 -8.29 4.86 -10.96
CA LEU A 199 -7.70 3.71 -10.30
C LEU A 199 -6.47 3.30 -11.11
N GLU A 200 -5.32 3.22 -10.45
CA GLU A 200 -4.08 2.75 -11.04
C GLU A 200 -3.64 1.47 -10.35
N PHE A 201 -3.23 0.46 -11.11
CA PHE A 201 -2.55 -0.70 -10.57
C PHE A 201 -1.05 -0.45 -10.53
N ILE A 202 -0.53 -0.17 -9.35
CA ILE A 202 0.89 0.08 -9.12
C ILE A 202 1.70 -1.19 -9.40
N PHE A 203 1.22 -2.33 -8.89
CA PHE A 203 1.79 -3.65 -9.12
C PHE A 203 0.70 -4.63 -9.49
N SER A 204 1.00 -5.49 -10.46
CA SER A 204 0.24 -6.69 -10.81
C SER A 204 -1.24 -6.44 -11.04
N ASP A 205 -1.57 -5.70 -12.09
CA ASP A 205 -2.95 -5.62 -12.55
C ASP A 205 -3.50 -7.03 -12.81
N PRO A 206 -4.46 -7.51 -12.02
CA PRO A 206 -4.95 -8.88 -12.16
C PRO A 206 -5.78 -9.12 -13.42
N PHE A 207 -6.13 -8.07 -14.15
CA PHE A 207 -6.90 -8.17 -15.40
C PHE A 207 -5.99 -8.24 -16.63
N THR A 208 -4.79 -7.68 -16.56
CA THR A 208 -3.86 -7.63 -17.70
C THR A 208 -2.52 -8.31 -17.41
N GLY A 209 -2.16 -8.50 -16.14
CA GLY A 209 -0.85 -8.98 -15.70
C GLY A 209 0.26 -7.94 -15.83
N GLN A 210 -0.08 -6.66 -16.02
CA GLN A 210 0.87 -5.55 -16.17
C GLN A 210 0.96 -4.72 -14.89
N ASP A 211 1.99 -3.89 -14.80
CA ASP A 211 2.13 -2.87 -13.77
C ASP A 211 1.84 -1.49 -14.36
N GLY A 212 1.46 -0.53 -13.51
CA GLY A 212 1.25 0.85 -13.93
C GLY A 212 0.10 1.02 -14.92
N THR A 213 -0.97 0.24 -14.78
CA THR A 213 -2.14 0.31 -15.66
C THR A 213 -3.19 1.25 -15.08
N ASP A 214 -3.73 2.10 -15.93
CA ASP A 214 -4.70 3.14 -15.59
C ASP A 214 -6.12 2.75 -15.94
N TYR A 215 -7.05 3.05 -15.03
CA TYR A 215 -8.48 2.88 -15.24
C TYR A 215 -9.25 4.12 -14.76
N ARG A 216 -10.32 4.43 -15.48
CA ARG A 216 -11.37 5.26 -14.91
C ARG A 216 -12.24 4.42 -14.00
N SER A 217 -12.56 4.96 -12.83
CA SER A 217 -13.39 4.32 -11.80
C SER A 217 -14.65 5.17 -11.56
N GLU A 218 -15.83 4.57 -11.63
CA GLU A 218 -17.09 5.26 -11.40
C GLU A 218 -18.05 4.38 -10.59
N LEU A 219 -18.60 4.90 -9.49
CA LEU A 219 -19.75 4.30 -8.81
C LEU A 219 -21.04 4.94 -9.31
N LYS A 220 -21.85 4.16 -10.03
CA LYS A 220 -23.08 4.62 -10.64
C LYS A 220 -24.19 3.59 -10.47
N ASP A 221 -25.36 4.05 -10.01
CA ASP A 221 -26.56 3.22 -9.84
C ASP A 221 -26.32 1.94 -9.01
N GLY A 222 -25.38 2.01 -8.03
CA GLY A 222 -24.99 0.89 -7.19
C GLY A 222 -24.02 -0.09 -7.84
N GLN A 223 -23.54 0.19 -9.04
CA GLN A 223 -22.51 -0.59 -9.73
C GLN A 223 -21.17 0.13 -9.69
N TRP A 224 -20.10 -0.63 -9.67
CA TRP A 224 -18.73 -0.12 -9.85
C TRP A 224 -18.28 -0.39 -11.28
N ILE A 225 -17.99 0.69 -12.00
CA ILE A 225 -17.58 0.65 -13.41
C ILE A 225 -16.08 0.96 -13.48
N ILE A 226 -15.30 0.04 -14.03
CA ILE A 226 -13.87 0.15 -14.22
C ILE A 226 -13.59 0.13 -15.73
N SER A 227 -13.12 1.25 -16.26
CA SER A 227 -12.87 1.43 -17.69
C SER A 227 -11.38 1.59 -17.95
N PRO A 228 -10.76 0.70 -18.75
CA PRO A 228 -9.34 0.81 -19.10
C PRO A 228 -8.99 2.13 -19.77
N GLU A 229 -7.83 2.70 -19.46
CA GLU A 229 -7.30 3.94 -20.06
C GLU A 229 -5.88 3.72 -20.62
N GLY A 230 -5.34 4.69 -21.35
CA GLY A 230 -3.98 4.65 -21.86
C GLY A 230 -3.70 3.49 -22.81
N GLU A 231 -2.63 2.75 -22.55
CA GLU A 231 -2.18 1.64 -23.40
C GLU A 231 -3.13 0.44 -23.43
N ILE A 232 -3.99 0.32 -22.40
CA ILE A 232 -4.96 -0.76 -22.27
C ILE A 232 -6.39 -0.35 -22.63
N ALA A 233 -6.59 0.84 -23.22
CA ALA A 233 -7.91 1.39 -23.53
C ALA A 233 -8.79 0.53 -24.43
N ASP A 234 -8.18 -0.37 -25.21
CA ASP A 234 -8.88 -1.32 -26.08
C ASP A 234 -9.43 -2.55 -25.32
N ASN A 235 -9.05 -2.73 -24.05
CA ASN A 235 -9.58 -3.80 -23.22
C ASN A 235 -11.06 -3.51 -22.85
N PRO A 236 -11.86 -4.55 -22.63
CA PRO A 236 -13.26 -4.37 -22.26
C PRO A 236 -13.42 -3.71 -20.88
N GLN A 237 -14.40 -2.84 -20.80
CA GLN A 237 -14.85 -2.27 -19.53
C GLN A 237 -15.41 -3.37 -18.62
N LEU A 238 -15.15 -3.24 -17.32
CA LEU A 238 -15.75 -4.07 -16.28
C LEU A 238 -16.91 -3.32 -15.63
N VAL A 239 -18.04 -3.99 -15.51
CA VAL A 239 -19.19 -3.51 -14.71
C VAL A 239 -19.40 -4.50 -13.58
N LEU A 240 -19.23 -4.04 -12.35
CA LEU A 240 -19.29 -4.85 -11.15
C LEU A 240 -20.60 -4.54 -10.41
N SER A 241 -21.30 -5.57 -9.98
CA SER A 241 -22.48 -5.46 -9.13
C SER A 241 -22.16 -5.95 -7.71
N PRO A 242 -22.71 -5.31 -6.66
CA PRO A 242 -22.53 -5.80 -5.29
C PRO A 242 -23.09 -7.22 -5.17
N LEU A 243 -22.41 -8.02 -4.34
CA LEU A 243 -22.81 -9.38 -4.02
C LEU A 243 -24.04 -9.39 -3.12
#